data_741f6c7aff977ab74a58ef15d2113d58
#
_entry.id   741f6c7aff977ab74a58ef15d2113d58
#
_cell.length_a   1.000
_cell.length_b   1.000
_cell.length_c   1.000
_cell.angle_alpha   90.00
_cell.angle_beta   90.00
_cell.angle_gamma   90.00
#
_symmetry.space_group_name_H-M   'P 1'
#
loop_
_entity.id
_entity.type
_entity.pdbx_description
1 polymer ?
#
loop_
_entity_poly.entity_id
_entity_poly.type
_entity_poly.pdbx_seq_one_letter_code
_entity_poly.pdbx_strand_id
1 'polypeptide(L)'
;MKYDIIVVGSGPGGYVAAIRASQLGRKVALVERAEAGGVCLNWGCIPTKALLKSAQVYTYCKSAAHYGLDLTGEVKPDLEKIVARSRGVAETMSKGVAFLLGKNNIDLIPGFGRLTAPGKLDVDGTEYEADHIVLATGARPREMAFMPIDGERVISSRQALTLAKLPETMIVVGSGAIGSEFAWFYAALGVKVTVVEYMPRMMPLEHEEIGRAHV
;
A
#
# COMPACT_ATOMS: atom_id res chain seq x y z
N MET A 1 25.70 -10.53 15.86
CA MET A 1 24.70 -11.48 16.45
C MET A 1 24.35 -12.52 15.41
N LYS A 2 24.16 -13.78 15.81
CA LYS A 2 23.77 -14.85 14.88
C LYS A 2 22.30 -15.23 15.05
N TYR A 3 21.60 -15.40 13.94
CA TYR A 3 20.21 -15.85 13.83
C TYR A 3 20.13 -17.13 12.98
N ASP A 4 19.04 -17.89 13.11
CA ASP A 4 18.74 -18.95 12.15
C ASP A 4 18.26 -18.33 10.83
N ILE A 5 17.40 -17.30 10.93
CA ILE A 5 16.83 -16.64 9.77
C ILE A 5 16.82 -15.11 9.98
N ILE A 6 17.30 -14.37 8.98
CA ILE A 6 17.06 -12.93 8.89
C ILE A 6 16.14 -12.68 7.67
N VAL A 7 15.04 -11.95 7.91
CA VAL A 7 14.14 -11.51 6.85
C VAL A 7 14.38 -10.03 6.58
N VAL A 8 14.60 -9.67 5.32
CA VAL A 8 14.81 -8.26 4.91
C VAL A 8 13.55 -7.73 4.26
N GLY A 9 12.90 -6.78 4.94
CA GLY A 9 11.62 -6.19 4.58
C GLY A 9 10.45 -6.75 5.38
N SER A 10 9.66 -5.87 5.97
CA SER A 10 8.50 -6.19 6.82
C SER A 10 7.15 -6.14 6.10
N GLY A 11 7.14 -6.11 4.77
CA GLY A 11 5.90 -6.22 3.99
C GLY A 11 5.19 -7.58 4.20
N PRO A 12 4.02 -7.82 3.58
CA PRO A 12 3.23 -9.04 3.77
C PRO A 12 4.03 -10.34 3.57
N GLY A 13 4.94 -10.38 2.62
CA GLY A 13 5.84 -11.53 2.43
C GLY A 13 6.82 -11.71 3.58
N GLY A 14 7.33 -10.60 4.13
CA GLY A 14 8.37 -10.64 5.17
C GLY A 14 7.83 -10.92 6.56
N TYR A 15 6.88 -10.13 7.07
CA TYR A 15 6.38 -10.35 8.43
C TYR A 15 5.68 -11.71 8.59
N VAL A 16 4.98 -12.19 7.57
CA VAL A 16 4.33 -13.51 7.60
C VAL A 16 5.38 -14.63 7.67
N ALA A 17 6.43 -14.53 6.83
CA ALA A 17 7.54 -15.50 6.83
C ALA A 17 8.27 -15.49 8.19
N ALA A 18 8.58 -14.31 8.73
CA ALA A 18 9.26 -14.17 10.02
C ALA A 18 8.44 -14.77 11.17
N ILE A 19 7.14 -14.44 11.25
CA ILE A 19 6.25 -15.00 12.27
C ILE A 19 6.19 -16.52 12.14
N ARG A 20 6.02 -17.04 10.93
CA ARG A 20 5.95 -18.50 10.75
C ARG A 20 7.25 -19.20 11.11
N ALA A 21 8.40 -18.64 10.75
CA ALA A 21 9.70 -19.17 11.11
C ALA A 21 9.89 -19.23 12.64
N SER A 22 9.52 -18.16 13.35
CA SER A 22 9.57 -18.12 14.82
C SER A 22 8.64 -19.16 15.45
N GLN A 23 7.41 -19.32 14.96
CA GLN A 23 6.47 -20.35 15.41
C GLN A 23 7.01 -21.79 15.22
N LEU A 24 7.92 -21.99 14.29
CA LEU A 24 8.63 -23.23 14.05
C LEU A 24 9.92 -23.38 14.92
N GLY A 25 10.08 -22.53 15.91
CA GLY A 25 11.18 -22.59 16.88
C GLY A 25 12.51 -21.99 16.38
N ARG A 26 12.48 -21.19 15.30
CA ARG A 26 13.68 -20.52 14.77
C ARG A 26 13.93 -19.20 15.48
N LYS A 27 15.20 -18.86 15.71
CA LYS A 27 15.62 -17.53 16.14
C LYS A 27 15.63 -16.58 14.93
N VAL A 28 14.71 -15.61 14.91
CA VAL A 28 14.45 -14.77 13.75
C VAL A 28 14.70 -13.31 14.05
N ALA A 29 15.35 -12.61 13.10
CA ALA A 29 15.33 -11.17 13.01
C ALA A 29 14.61 -10.72 11.74
N LEU A 30 14.02 -9.53 11.79
CA LEU A 30 13.40 -8.86 10.65
C LEU A 30 13.95 -7.45 10.53
N VAL A 31 14.52 -7.12 9.36
CA VAL A 31 15.10 -5.81 9.08
C VAL A 31 14.10 -4.98 8.30
N GLU A 32 13.81 -3.77 8.78
CA GLU A 32 12.91 -2.83 8.10
C GLU A 32 13.44 -1.40 8.20
N ARG A 33 13.49 -0.70 7.08
CA ARG A 33 14.00 0.69 7.01
C ARG A 33 12.94 1.78 7.25
N ALA A 34 11.67 1.39 7.27
CA ALA A 34 10.54 2.31 7.41
C ALA A 34 9.49 1.73 8.38
N GLU A 35 8.23 1.85 8.07
CA GLU A 35 7.14 1.40 8.92
C GLU A 35 6.91 -0.12 8.80
N ALA A 36 6.67 -0.79 9.92
CA ALA A 36 6.30 -2.20 9.95
C ALA A 36 5.05 -2.48 9.10
N GLY A 37 5.06 -3.60 8.37
CA GLY A 37 4.00 -3.95 7.43
C GLY A 37 4.26 -3.51 5.99
N GLY A 38 5.34 -2.74 5.76
CA GLY A 38 5.80 -2.32 4.44
C GLY A 38 4.80 -1.47 3.65
N VAL A 39 5.00 -1.40 2.34
CA VAL A 39 4.18 -0.55 1.44
C VAL A 39 2.70 -0.94 1.48
N CYS A 40 2.35 -2.22 1.50
CA CYS A 40 0.94 -2.64 1.46
C CYS A 40 0.12 -2.06 2.62
N LEU A 41 0.64 -2.11 3.85
CA LEU A 41 -0.08 -1.64 5.03
C LEU A 41 -0.03 -0.11 5.16
N ASN A 42 1.08 0.51 4.78
CA ASN A 42 1.31 1.93 5.05
C ASN A 42 1.04 2.86 3.85
N TRP A 43 1.37 2.41 2.63
CA TRP A 43 1.34 3.24 1.43
C TRP A 43 0.76 2.53 0.20
N GLY A 44 -0.08 1.51 0.39
CA GLY A 44 -0.64 0.69 -0.67
C GLY A 44 -2.03 0.16 -0.35
N CYS A 45 -2.16 -1.15 -0.25
CA CYS A 45 -3.42 -1.89 -0.20
C CYS A 45 -4.38 -1.38 0.88
N ILE A 46 -3.91 -1.29 2.12
CA ILE A 46 -4.77 -1.00 3.27
C ILE A 46 -5.30 0.44 3.25
N PRO A 47 -4.45 1.49 3.15
CA PRO A 47 -4.96 2.85 3.07
C PRO A 47 -5.82 3.09 1.82
N THR A 48 -5.50 2.48 0.69
CA THR A 48 -6.32 2.57 -0.53
C THR A 48 -7.71 1.99 -0.29
N LYS A 49 -7.82 0.77 0.27
CA LYS A 49 -9.13 0.17 0.59
C LYS A 49 -9.92 1.00 1.60
N ALA A 50 -9.25 1.68 2.53
CA ALA A 50 -9.91 2.60 3.45
C ALA A 50 -10.47 3.84 2.73
N LEU A 51 -9.76 4.40 1.73
CA LEU A 51 -10.25 5.47 0.85
C LEU A 51 -11.45 5.00 0.03
N LEU A 52 -11.33 3.85 -0.65
CA LEU A 52 -12.40 3.25 -1.46
C LEU A 52 -13.66 3.03 -0.63
N LYS A 53 -13.53 2.54 0.60
CA LYS A 53 -14.68 2.35 1.49
C LYS A 53 -15.38 3.66 1.83
N SER A 54 -14.64 4.73 2.07
CA SER A 54 -15.22 6.06 2.32
C SER A 54 -15.97 6.58 1.09
N ALA A 55 -15.39 6.44 -0.11
CA ALA A 55 -16.04 6.81 -1.36
C ALA A 55 -17.29 5.97 -1.64
N GLN A 56 -17.24 4.66 -1.36
CA GLN A 56 -18.39 3.77 -1.48
C GLN A 56 -19.55 4.20 -0.57
N VAL A 57 -19.24 4.53 0.70
CA VAL A 57 -20.27 5.03 1.65
C VAL A 57 -20.86 6.34 1.13
N TYR A 58 -20.04 7.26 0.63
CA TYR A 58 -20.53 8.49 0.03
C TYR A 58 -21.47 8.23 -1.17
N THR A 59 -21.09 7.30 -2.05
CA THR A 59 -21.93 6.90 -3.19
C THR A 59 -23.27 6.31 -2.72
N TYR A 60 -23.26 5.49 -1.67
CA TYR A 60 -24.51 4.95 -1.08
C TYR A 60 -25.38 6.08 -0.50
N CYS A 61 -24.79 7.05 0.18
CA CYS A 61 -25.54 8.21 0.67
C CYS A 61 -26.18 9.00 -0.47
N LYS A 62 -25.50 9.18 -1.60
CA LYS A 62 -26.05 9.86 -2.77
C LYS A 62 -27.23 9.10 -3.40
N SER A 63 -27.27 7.79 -3.27
CA SER A 63 -28.32 6.93 -3.81
C SER A 63 -29.17 6.29 -2.70
N ALA A 64 -29.26 6.92 -1.52
CA ALA A 64 -29.92 6.38 -0.34
C ALA A 64 -31.39 5.98 -0.60
N ALA A 65 -32.13 6.78 -1.37
CA ALA A 65 -33.51 6.49 -1.74
C ALA A 65 -33.66 5.15 -2.47
N HIS A 66 -32.65 4.75 -3.28
CA HIS A 66 -32.64 3.43 -3.93
C HIS A 66 -32.63 2.27 -2.92
N TYR A 67 -32.09 2.53 -1.73
CA TYR A 67 -32.02 1.56 -0.61
C TYR A 67 -33.17 1.73 0.40
N GLY A 68 -34.19 2.55 0.07
CA GLY A 68 -35.30 2.82 0.98
C GLY A 68 -34.93 3.70 2.17
N LEU A 69 -33.88 4.49 2.06
CA LEU A 69 -33.41 5.39 3.13
C LEU A 69 -33.68 6.85 2.76
N ASP A 70 -34.34 7.58 3.63
CA ASP A 70 -34.52 9.03 3.53
C ASP A 70 -33.37 9.73 4.23
N LEU A 71 -32.49 10.37 3.46
CA LEU A 71 -31.46 11.26 3.99
C LEU A 71 -31.92 12.72 3.79
N THR A 72 -32.01 13.44 4.89
CA THR A 72 -32.30 14.88 4.86
C THR A 72 -30.99 15.68 4.83
N GLY A 73 -30.93 16.69 3.96
CA GLY A 73 -29.76 17.55 3.80
C GLY A 73 -28.77 17.07 2.73
N GLU A 74 -27.75 17.87 2.51
CA GLU A 74 -26.71 17.60 1.52
C GLU A 74 -25.54 16.84 2.15
N VAL A 75 -25.20 15.69 1.56
CA VAL A 75 -23.99 14.94 1.95
C VAL A 75 -22.83 15.38 1.09
N LYS A 76 -21.79 15.91 1.71
CA LYS A 76 -20.54 16.35 1.04
C LYS A 76 -19.36 15.52 1.49
N PRO A 77 -18.45 15.13 0.57
CA PRO A 77 -17.22 14.47 0.96
C PRO A 77 -16.26 15.49 1.57
N ASP A 78 -15.64 15.13 2.68
CA ASP A 78 -14.56 15.86 3.32
C ASP A 78 -13.25 15.08 3.11
N LEU A 79 -12.44 15.51 2.13
CA LEU A 79 -11.24 14.79 1.73
C LEU A 79 -10.23 14.69 2.88
N GLU A 80 -10.07 15.74 3.68
CA GLU A 80 -9.13 15.74 4.81
C GLU A 80 -9.49 14.64 5.80
N LYS A 81 -10.76 14.54 6.19
CA LYS A 81 -11.23 13.48 7.10
C LYS A 81 -11.16 12.09 6.48
N ILE A 82 -11.43 11.96 5.19
CA ILE A 82 -11.29 10.69 4.46
C ILE A 82 -9.83 10.23 4.46
N VAL A 83 -8.90 11.13 4.16
CA VAL A 83 -7.46 10.87 4.20
C VAL A 83 -7.01 10.55 5.63
N ALA A 84 -7.38 11.35 6.62
CA ALA A 84 -7.03 11.12 8.03
C ALA A 84 -7.51 9.73 8.50
N ARG A 85 -8.76 9.35 8.17
CA ARG A 85 -9.26 8.00 8.44
C ARG A 85 -8.41 6.92 7.80
N SER A 86 -8.04 7.09 6.52
CA SER A 86 -7.20 6.14 5.80
C SER A 86 -5.82 5.97 6.46
N ARG A 87 -5.20 7.08 6.88
CA ARG A 87 -3.91 7.06 7.60
C ARG A 87 -4.03 6.40 8.97
N GLY A 88 -5.11 6.66 9.71
CA GLY A 88 -5.38 6.01 11.01
C GLY A 88 -5.54 4.49 10.90
N VAL A 89 -6.20 4.00 9.83
CA VAL A 89 -6.31 2.57 9.55
C VAL A 89 -4.91 1.98 9.27
N ALA A 90 -4.11 2.63 8.44
CA ALA A 90 -2.75 2.19 8.13
C ALA A 90 -1.87 2.12 9.39
N GLU A 91 -1.92 3.15 10.23
CA GLU A 91 -1.18 3.20 11.50
C GLU A 91 -1.59 2.06 12.44
N THR A 92 -2.89 1.80 12.58
CA THR A 92 -3.40 0.71 13.42
C THR A 92 -2.88 -0.65 12.94
N MET A 93 -2.88 -0.88 11.63
CA MET A 93 -2.39 -2.14 11.05
C MET A 93 -0.87 -2.28 11.22
N SER A 94 -0.11 -1.20 11.02
CA SER A 94 1.35 -1.20 11.22
C SER A 94 1.73 -1.50 12.67
N LYS A 95 1.05 -0.87 13.64
CA LYS A 95 1.21 -1.17 15.08
C LYS A 95 0.84 -2.62 15.40
N GLY A 96 -0.20 -3.16 14.76
CA GLY A 96 -0.60 -4.56 14.89
C GLY A 96 0.50 -5.52 14.43
N VAL A 97 1.15 -5.25 13.30
CA VAL A 97 2.29 -6.05 12.83
C VAL A 97 3.47 -5.97 13.80
N ALA A 98 3.84 -4.77 14.25
CA ALA A 98 4.92 -4.59 15.23
C ALA A 98 4.63 -5.38 16.54
N PHE A 99 3.38 -5.33 17.03
CA PHE A 99 2.96 -6.12 18.19
C PHE A 99 3.10 -7.63 17.94
N LEU A 100 2.69 -8.12 16.77
CA LEU A 100 2.79 -9.54 16.43
C LEU A 100 4.25 -10.02 16.32
N LEU A 101 5.13 -9.17 15.78
CA LEU A 101 6.56 -9.46 15.75
C LEU A 101 7.12 -9.62 17.17
N GLY A 102 6.84 -8.66 18.05
CA GLY A 102 7.26 -8.73 19.46
C GLY A 102 6.67 -9.95 20.20
N LYS A 103 5.36 -10.24 20.00
CA LYS A 103 4.68 -11.39 20.58
C LYS A 103 5.32 -12.74 20.18
N ASN A 104 5.90 -12.81 18.98
CA ASN A 104 6.60 -13.99 18.49
C ASN A 104 8.12 -13.93 18.73
N ASN A 105 8.61 -13.04 19.59
CA ASN A 105 10.04 -12.90 19.93
C ASN A 105 10.94 -12.71 18.70
N ILE A 106 10.48 -11.92 17.73
CA ILE A 106 11.23 -11.58 16.53
C ILE A 106 11.92 -10.23 16.78
N ASP A 107 13.23 -10.20 16.62
CA ASP A 107 14.00 -8.95 16.72
C ASP A 107 13.73 -8.08 15.50
N LEU A 108 13.01 -6.96 15.69
CA LEU A 108 12.82 -5.96 14.66
C LEU A 108 14.02 -5.00 14.65
N ILE A 109 14.82 -5.08 13.59
CA ILE A 109 16.03 -4.28 13.40
C ILE A 109 15.71 -3.14 12.45
N PRO A 110 15.64 -1.88 12.92
CA PRO A 110 15.45 -0.74 12.03
C PRO A 110 16.72 -0.49 11.21
N GLY A 111 16.56 -0.22 9.91
CA GLY A 111 17.67 0.16 9.05
C GLY A 111 17.64 -0.45 7.66
N PHE A 112 18.62 -0.07 6.84
CA PHE A 112 18.78 -0.54 5.48
C PHE A 112 19.70 -1.77 5.42
N GLY A 113 19.12 -2.95 5.15
CA GLY A 113 19.87 -4.20 5.01
C GLY A 113 20.58 -4.33 3.66
N ARG A 114 21.87 -4.64 3.68
CA ARG A 114 22.71 -4.94 2.51
C ARG A 114 23.42 -6.28 2.69
N LEU A 115 23.25 -7.19 1.73
CA LEU A 115 24.03 -8.42 1.70
C LEU A 115 25.50 -8.11 1.41
N THR A 116 26.39 -8.58 2.28
CA THR A 116 27.84 -8.38 2.14
C THR A 116 28.57 -9.68 1.74
N ALA A 117 28.04 -10.82 2.19
CA ALA A 117 28.54 -12.15 1.84
C ALA A 117 27.42 -13.20 2.08
N PRO A 118 27.61 -14.46 1.65
CA PRO A 118 26.70 -15.54 2.03
C PRO A 118 26.51 -15.62 3.55
N GLY A 119 25.26 -15.55 4.01
CA GLY A 119 24.92 -15.55 5.43
C GLY A 119 25.24 -14.26 6.19
N LYS A 120 25.71 -13.20 5.54
CA LYS A 120 26.08 -11.94 6.18
C LYS A 120 25.25 -10.77 5.65
N LEU A 121 24.71 -9.97 6.56
CA LEU A 121 23.93 -8.79 6.30
C LEU A 121 24.50 -7.61 7.09
N ASP A 122 24.83 -6.53 6.42
CA ASP A 122 25.08 -5.23 7.04
C ASP A 122 23.78 -4.46 7.16
N VAL A 123 23.51 -3.90 8.33
CA VAL A 123 22.41 -2.98 8.57
C VAL A 123 22.98 -1.69 9.14
N ASP A 124 23.08 -0.67 8.31
CA ASP A 124 23.60 0.66 8.65
C ASP A 124 24.93 0.61 9.41
N GLY A 125 25.87 -0.25 8.94
CA GLY A 125 27.22 -0.39 9.48
C GLY A 125 27.34 -1.46 10.59
N THR A 126 26.26 -2.16 10.94
CA THR A 126 26.30 -3.28 11.88
C THR A 126 26.14 -4.61 11.14
N GLU A 127 27.13 -5.51 11.28
CA GLU A 127 27.08 -6.83 10.64
C GLU A 127 26.26 -7.83 11.49
N TYR A 128 25.35 -8.52 10.82
CA TYR A 128 24.56 -9.63 11.34
C TYR A 128 24.83 -10.89 10.53
N GLU A 129 24.76 -12.04 11.20
CA GLU A 129 24.94 -13.35 10.57
C GLU A 129 23.68 -14.20 10.70
N ALA A 130 23.36 -14.96 9.64
CA ALA A 130 22.27 -15.93 9.66
C ALA A 130 22.59 -17.15 8.82
N ASP A 131 22.01 -18.28 9.19
CA ASP A 131 22.10 -19.50 8.38
C ASP A 131 21.29 -19.34 7.08
N HIS A 132 20.19 -18.55 7.12
CA HIS A 132 19.35 -18.22 5.97
C HIS A 132 18.97 -16.74 5.96
N ILE A 133 18.99 -16.12 4.77
CA ILE A 133 18.51 -14.75 4.56
C ILE A 133 17.37 -14.78 3.55
N VAL A 134 16.20 -14.26 3.94
CA VAL A 134 15.01 -14.13 3.11
C VAL A 134 14.90 -12.69 2.62
N LEU A 135 14.95 -12.47 1.31
CA LEU A 135 14.77 -11.15 0.71
C LEU A 135 13.28 -10.93 0.39
N ALA A 136 12.63 -10.09 1.19
CA ALA A 136 11.22 -9.69 1.03
C ALA A 136 11.12 -8.17 0.85
N THR A 137 12.00 -7.60 0.02
CA THR A 137 12.28 -6.17 -0.10
C THR A 137 11.16 -5.35 -0.78
N GLY A 138 10.13 -6.03 -1.29
CA GLY A 138 8.95 -5.39 -1.88
C GLY A 138 9.22 -4.69 -3.21
N ALA A 139 8.39 -3.69 -3.51
CA ALA A 139 8.45 -2.91 -4.74
C ALA A 139 8.19 -1.42 -4.46
N ARG A 140 8.46 -0.60 -5.45
CA ARG A 140 8.20 0.84 -5.45
C ARG A 140 7.55 1.27 -6.77
N PRO A 141 6.88 2.44 -6.83
CA PRO A 141 6.36 2.96 -8.08
C PRO A 141 7.46 3.01 -9.15
N ARG A 142 7.09 2.63 -10.37
CA ARG A 142 7.99 2.71 -11.52
C ARG A 142 8.15 4.17 -11.93
N GLU A 143 9.38 4.62 -12.05
CA GLU A 143 9.69 5.94 -12.63
C GLU A 143 9.86 5.80 -14.15
N MET A 144 9.30 6.75 -14.88
CA MET A 144 9.42 6.82 -16.34
C MET A 144 10.23 8.06 -16.70
N ALA A 145 11.33 7.88 -17.45
CA ALA A 145 12.25 8.97 -17.78
C ALA A 145 11.59 10.14 -18.54
N PHE A 146 10.56 9.85 -19.35
CA PHE A 146 9.80 10.87 -20.09
C PHE A 146 8.71 11.57 -19.26
N MET A 147 8.44 11.10 -18.04
CA MET A 147 7.42 11.62 -17.14
C MET A 147 7.90 11.45 -15.68
N PRO A 148 8.91 12.22 -15.26
CA PRO A 148 9.43 12.14 -13.89
C PRO A 148 8.39 12.58 -12.87
N ILE A 149 8.40 11.93 -11.72
CA ILE A 149 7.52 12.29 -10.59
C ILE A 149 8.09 13.54 -9.93
N ASP A 150 7.35 14.66 -9.97
CA ASP A 150 7.71 15.93 -9.32
C ASP A 150 7.04 16.10 -7.94
N GLY A 151 6.05 15.27 -7.64
CA GLY A 151 5.31 15.31 -6.39
C GLY A 151 4.18 16.36 -6.33
N GLU A 152 3.99 17.17 -7.38
CA GLU A 152 2.99 18.24 -7.47
C GLU A 152 1.99 17.98 -8.60
N ARG A 153 2.46 17.95 -9.85
CA ARG A 153 1.63 17.71 -11.03
C ARG A 153 1.70 16.27 -11.50
N VAL A 154 2.90 15.70 -11.49
CA VAL A 154 3.14 14.29 -11.76
C VAL A 154 3.40 13.59 -10.44
N ILE A 155 2.41 12.85 -9.98
CA ILE A 155 2.41 12.21 -8.67
C ILE A 155 2.38 10.68 -8.80
N SER A 156 2.91 10.00 -7.80
CA SER A 156 2.76 8.56 -7.67
C SER A 156 1.52 8.21 -6.81
N SER A 157 1.22 6.92 -6.72
CA SER A 157 0.19 6.41 -5.81
C SER A 157 0.40 6.84 -4.35
N ARG A 158 1.66 7.11 -3.94
CA ARG A 158 1.96 7.55 -2.57
C ARG A 158 1.39 8.94 -2.30
N GLN A 159 1.60 9.91 -3.19
CA GLN A 159 1.02 11.24 -3.05
C GLN A 159 -0.51 11.20 -3.25
N ALA A 160 -0.99 10.37 -4.18
CA ALA A 160 -2.43 10.19 -4.40
C ALA A 160 -3.19 9.68 -3.18
N LEU A 161 -2.54 8.97 -2.25
CA LEU A 161 -3.14 8.57 -0.97
C LEU A 161 -3.40 9.73 -0.01
N THR A 162 -2.73 10.87 -0.20
CA THR A 162 -2.68 11.96 0.80
C THR A 162 -2.83 13.35 0.20
N LEU A 163 -3.54 13.48 -0.95
CA LEU A 163 -3.81 14.79 -1.52
C LEU A 163 -4.57 15.67 -0.51
N ALA A 164 -4.13 16.91 -0.38
CA ALA A 164 -4.75 17.88 0.52
C ALA A 164 -6.08 18.45 -0.05
N LYS A 165 -6.23 18.43 -1.37
CA LYS A 165 -7.41 18.96 -2.08
C LYS A 165 -7.78 18.06 -3.25
N LEU A 166 -9.08 17.97 -3.55
CA LEU A 166 -9.56 17.34 -4.77
C LEU A 166 -9.17 18.20 -5.97
N PRO A 167 -8.48 17.64 -6.98
CA PRO A 167 -8.28 18.33 -8.24
C PRO A 167 -9.60 18.39 -9.03
N GLU A 168 -9.75 19.35 -9.93
CA GLU A 168 -10.89 19.38 -10.86
C GLU A 168 -10.80 18.26 -11.90
N THR A 169 -9.59 17.99 -12.37
CA THR A 169 -9.29 16.97 -13.36
C THR A 169 -8.09 16.12 -12.93
N MET A 170 -8.09 14.85 -13.32
CA MET A 170 -6.97 13.93 -13.06
C MET A 170 -6.75 13.00 -14.26
N ILE A 171 -5.51 12.81 -14.65
CA ILE A 171 -5.12 11.78 -15.62
C ILE A 171 -4.42 10.67 -14.84
N VAL A 172 -4.91 9.44 -15.00
CA VAL A 172 -4.31 8.24 -14.42
C VAL A 172 -3.62 7.48 -15.54
N VAL A 173 -2.32 7.31 -15.42
CA VAL A 173 -1.50 6.57 -16.40
C VAL A 173 -1.33 5.13 -15.94
N GLY A 174 -1.93 4.21 -16.68
CA GLY A 174 -2.00 2.79 -16.36
C GLY A 174 -3.33 2.39 -15.70
N SER A 175 -3.96 1.36 -16.24
CA SER A 175 -5.23 0.80 -15.76
C SER A 175 -5.06 -0.50 -14.97
N GLY A 176 -3.88 -0.77 -14.42
CA GLY A 176 -3.70 -1.86 -13.46
C GLY A 176 -4.49 -1.61 -12.17
N ALA A 177 -4.44 -2.55 -11.23
CA ALA A 177 -5.22 -2.49 -9.99
C ALA A 177 -5.12 -1.13 -9.27
N ILE A 178 -3.91 -0.60 -9.10
CA ILE A 178 -3.68 0.68 -8.41
C ILE A 178 -4.34 1.84 -9.17
N GLY A 179 -4.10 1.95 -10.49
CA GLY A 179 -4.65 3.02 -11.30
C GLY A 179 -6.17 3.00 -11.33
N SER A 180 -6.78 1.83 -11.52
CA SER A 180 -8.24 1.66 -11.53
C SER A 180 -8.89 2.01 -10.19
N GLU A 181 -8.26 1.63 -9.07
CA GLU A 181 -8.75 1.96 -7.73
C GLU A 181 -8.73 3.47 -7.47
N PHE A 182 -7.63 4.16 -7.81
CA PHE A 182 -7.56 5.63 -7.67
C PHE A 182 -8.49 6.33 -8.65
N ALA A 183 -8.60 5.87 -9.88
CA ALA A 183 -9.54 6.42 -10.85
C ALA A 183 -10.97 6.39 -10.32
N TRP A 184 -11.40 5.24 -9.79
CA TRP A 184 -12.72 5.11 -9.19
C TRP A 184 -12.89 5.99 -7.94
N PHE A 185 -11.89 6.01 -7.04
CA PHE A 185 -11.95 6.81 -5.82
C PHE A 185 -12.18 8.29 -6.13
N TYR A 186 -11.36 8.87 -6.99
CA TYR A 186 -11.45 10.29 -7.31
C TYR A 186 -12.70 10.61 -8.12
N ALA A 187 -13.08 9.76 -9.06
CA ALA A 187 -14.33 9.93 -9.84
C ALA A 187 -15.57 9.90 -8.93
N ALA A 188 -15.63 8.99 -7.96
CA ALA A 188 -16.71 8.90 -6.99
C ALA A 188 -16.86 10.18 -6.14
N LEU A 189 -15.75 10.89 -5.90
CA LEU A 189 -15.73 12.18 -5.20
C LEU A 189 -15.97 13.40 -6.12
N GLY A 190 -16.22 13.19 -7.42
CA GLY A 190 -16.59 14.23 -8.36
C GLY A 190 -15.45 14.80 -9.22
N VAL A 191 -14.25 14.21 -9.16
CA VAL A 191 -13.13 14.58 -10.04
C VAL A 191 -13.38 14.06 -11.45
N LYS A 192 -13.12 14.88 -12.48
CA LYS A 192 -13.13 14.40 -13.87
C LYS A 192 -11.87 13.60 -14.16
N VAL A 193 -11.98 12.27 -14.15
CA VAL A 193 -10.83 11.37 -14.33
C VAL A 193 -10.76 10.85 -15.76
N THR A 194 -9.54 10.86 -16.32
CA THR A 194 -9.22 10.21 -17.60
C THR A 194 -8.18 9.14 -17.32
N VAL A 195 -8.42 7.89 -17.73
CA VAL A 195 -7.45 6.80 -17.64
C VAL A 195 -6.79 6.60 -18.99
N VAL A 196 -5.47 6.54 -19.03
CA VAL A 196 -4.65 6.28 -20.21
C VAL A 196 -3.95 4.95 -20.03
N GLU A 197 -4.20 4.01 -20.92
CA GLU A 197 -3.58 2.68 -20.91
C GLU A 197 -2.81 2.45 -22.21
N TYR A 198 -1.58 1.95 -22.09
CA TYR A 198 -0.74 1.61 -23.23
C TYR A 198 -1.18 0.31 -23.92
N MET A 199 -1.67 -0.64 -23.15
CA MET A 199 -2.14 -1.94 -23.67
C MET A 199 -3.52 -1.79 -24.31
N PRO A 200 -3.90 -2.70 -25.23
CA PRO A 200 -5.15 -2.58 -26.00
C PRO A 200 -6.45 -2.79 -25.19
N ARG A 201 -6.35 -3.03 -23.89
CA ARG A 201 -7.51 -3.23 -22.99
C ARG A 201 -7.24 -2.69 -21.60
N MET A 202 -8.31 -2.34 -20.89
CA MET A 202 -8.26 -2.01 -19.46
C MET A 202 -7.88 -3.25 -18.63
N MET A 203 -7.21 -3.03 -17.49
CA MET A 203 -6.78 -4.09 -16.58
C MET A 203 -6.06 -5.24 -17.31
N PRO A 204 -4.97 -4.96 -18.02
CA PRO A 204 -4.38 -5.89 -18.99
C PRO A 204 -3.82 -7.19 -18.40
N LEU A 205 -3.59 -7.22 -17.07
CA LEU A 205 -3.09 -8.40 -16.35
C LEU A 205 -4.21 -9.30 -15.82
N GLU A 206 -5.47 -8.85 -15.90
CA GLU A 206 -6.63 -9.63 -15.47
C GLU A 206 -7.22 -10.44 -16.62
N HIS A 207 -8.19 -11.31 -16.30
CA HIS A 207 -8.90 -12.10 -17.32
C HIS A 207 -9.54 -11.19 -18.37
N GLU A 208 -9.56 -11.61 -19.63
CA GLU A 208 -9.99 -10.76 -20.76
C GLU A 208 -11.41 -10.22 -20.60
N GLU A 209 -12.32 -10.99 -20.03
CA GLU A 209 -13.71 -10.59 -19.83
C GLU A 209 -13.85 -9.39 -18.87
N ILE A 210 -12.94 -9.26 -17.88
CA ILE A 210 -12.98 -8.15 -16.93
C ILE A 210 -12.76 -6.82 -17.65
N GLY A 211 -11.80 -6.76 -18.57
CA GLY A 211 -11.50 -5.56 -19.33
C GLY A 211 -12.57 -5.17 -20.36
N ARG A 212 -13.43 -6.10 -20.78
CA ARG A 212 -14.51 -5.87 -21.75
C ARG A 212 -15.80 -5.33 -21.12
N ALA A 213 -16.01 -5.55 -19.85
CA ALA A 213 -17.28 -5.20 -19.17
C ALA A 213 -17.52 -3.70 -19.02
N HIS A 214 -16.58 -2.82 -19.43
CA HIS A 214 -16.59 -1.38 -19.15
C HIS A 214 -16.23 -0.50 -20.34
N VAL A 215 -16.38 -1.02 -21.55
CA VAL A 215 -16.24 -0.22 -22.80
C VAL A 215 -17.60 0.16 -23.35
#